data_9d107a34cd8a1f26464c068c0769a276
#
_entry.id   9d107a34cd8a1f26464c068c0769a276
#
_cell.length_a   1.000
_cell.length_b   1.000
_cell.length_c   1.000
_cell.angle_alpha   90.00
_cell.angle_beta   90.00
_cell.angle_gamma   90.00
#
_symmetry.space_group_name_H-M   'P 1'
#
loop_
_entity.id
_entity.type
_entity.pdbx_description
1 polymer ?
#
loop_
_entity_poly.entity_id
_entity_poly.type
_entity_poly.pdbx_seq_one_letter_code
_entity_poly.pdbx_strand_id
1 'polypeptide(L)'
;MNSSSHKLIIALDAKSELETKELVSKISKECVEYRENILFKVNDLVTSIGFKWLKEMFLGVPHKIMLDLKWHDISNTLINNIIQIKNNDLWEQIKYFTLHGSNSKEAIEKAVEKRNNLWIRSKILWITLLTSLGDNNAMEIYGKNSIDTVLSLTKEILEWWADGVVCAPQDIAMVRSVFWYDFEIVTPGVRFEWSERWDQVRIATPKETIESGWNHVVMGRPLLQSDNVITQVQRFFHEIKGVVSKDFQWLNERERLLYNNHKEEFFKDIGVYYTMKKWWKYCRLASGLVSSSYMHTWIFERHPSFLSYFAFDLARNMREQNIECDVVMWAQMGSVRFSYALAQVLWSKQSIYTEKWEGWELFLKRHNIALRWKKVVLNEDVVTKWSTLRKMIQIVESKWWKVVGITCIANRHGKDSFEGIPLLSYYIPPEFELFYDSQTPREARWNYPELPEWSLVSEKPKNELFNWV
;
A
#
# COMPACT_ATOMS: atom_id res chain seq x y z
N MET A 1 10.22 12.94 0.89
CA MET A 1 10.64 12.21 2.11
C MET A 1 11.99 12.73 2.57
N ASN A 2 12.15 13.05 3.84
CA ASN A 2 13.46 13.39 4.37
C ASN A 2 14.42 12.22 4.16
N SER A 3 15.68 12.48 3.80
CA SER A 3 16.76 11.47 3.68
C SER A 3 16.94 10.59 4.94
N SER A 4 16.23 10.91 6.01
CA SER A 4 16.20 10.17 7.27
C SER A 4 15.40 8.85 7.27
N SER A 5 14.68 8.51 6.20
CA SER A 5 13.85 7.30 6.16
C SER A 5 14.56 6.06 5.61
N HIS A 6 15.55 6.24 4.76
CA HIS A 6 16.30 5.15 4.13
C HIS A 6 17.31 4.53 5.09
N LYS A 7 17.42 3.20 5.08
CA LYS A 7 18.32 2.48 5.98
C LYS A 7 19.32 1.61 5.22
N LEU A 8 20.55 1.65 5.69
CA LEU A 8 21.58 0.70 5.30
C LEU A 8 21.52 -0.49 6.26
N ILE A 9 21.31 -1.67 5.74
CA ILE A 9 21.33 -2.92 6.49
C ILE A 9 22.64 -3.62 6.18
N ILE A 10 23.54 -3.65 7.15
CA ILE A 10 24.87 -4.25 7.00
C ILE A 10 24.79 -5.74 7.31
N ALA A 11 25.06 -6.59 6.32
CA ALA A 11 25.01 -8.04 6.48
C ALA A 11 26.30 -8.54 7.15
N LEU A 12 26.17 -9.14 8.32
CA LEU A 12 27.28 -9.66 9.14
C LEU A 12 27.62 -11.13 8.84
N ASP A 13 27.26 -11.60 7.63
CA ASP A 13 27.44 -12.99 7.23
C ASP A 13 28.93 -13.38 7.17
N ALA A 14 29.22 -14.65 7.42
CA ALA A 14 30.56 -15.25 7.38
C ALA A 14 31.61 -14.59 8.31
N LYS A 15 31.18 -14.07 9.47
CA LYS A 15 32.04 -13.51 10.51
C LYS A 15 32.02 -14.39 11.76
N SER A 16 33.15 -14.46 12.45
CA SER A 16 33.19 -15.02 13.80
C SER A 16 32.49 -14.10 14.81
N GLU A 17 32.17 -14.63 15.98
CA GLU A 17 31.57 -13.83 17.07
C GLU A 17 32.42 -12.61 17.42
N LEU A 18 33.75 -12.79 17.54
CA LEU A 18 34.67 -11.72 17.90
C LEU A 18 34.69 -10.62 16.81
N GLU A 19 34.90 -11.01 15.55
CA GLU A 19 34.92 -10.07 14.43
C GLU A 19 33.59 -9.29 14.32
N THR A 20 32.47 -9.97 14.59
CA THR A 20 31.14 -9.33 14.59
C THR A 20 31.03 -8.29 15.69
N LYS A 21 31.45 -8.60 16.92
CA LYS A 21 31.45 -7.65 18.04
C LYS A 21 32.32 -6.43 17.77
N GLU A 22 33.53 -6.65 17.26
CA GLU A 22 34.46 -5.58 16.90
C GLU A 22 33.88 -4.67 15.82
N LEU A 23 33.32 -5.25 14.74
CA LEU A 23 32.73 -4.54 13.63
C LEU A 23 31.53 -3.70 14.08
N VAL A 24 30.58 -4.29 14.82
CA VAL A 24 29.42 -3.60 15.37
C VAL A 24 29.83 -2.44 16.28
N SER A 25 30.81 -2.70 17.16
CA SER A 25 31.35 -1.66 18.06
C SER A 25 32.00 -0.50 17.28
N LYS A 26 32.80 -0.83 16.26
CA LYS A 26 33.49 0.16 15.42
C LYS A 26 32.48 1.04 14.67
N ILE A 27 31.51 0.44 13.99
CA ILE A 27 30.47 1.19 13.24
C ILE A 27 29.65 2.04 14.19
N SER A 28 29.26 1.51 15.36
CA SER A 28 28.46 2.24 16.34
C SER A 28 29.16 3.48 16.91
N LYS A 29 30.49 3.44 17.00
CA LYS A 29 31.31 4.55 17.51
C LYS A 29 31.64 5.57 16.43
N GLU A 30 31.93 5.14 15.23
CA GLU A 30 32.49 5.99 14.17
C GLU A 30 31.42 6.51 13.19
N CYS A 31 30.21 5.88 13.13
CA CYS A 31 29.10 6.30 12.27
C CYS A 31 27.92 6.88 13.07
N VAL A 32 28.20 7.68 14.11
CA VAL A 32 27.16 8.21 15.03
C VAL A 32 26.10 9.05 14.31
N GLU A 33 26.48 9.81 13.28
CA GLU A 33 25.57 10.64 12.49
C GLU A 33 24.52 9.83 11.72
N TYR A 34 24.81 8.55 11.41
CA TYR A 34 23.91 7.63 10.69
C TYR A 34 23.27 6.57 11.59
N ARG A 35 23.36 6.74 12.92
CA ARG A 35 22.92 5.74 13.92
C ARG A 35 21.51 5.21 13.64
N GLU A 36 20.56 6.10 13.38
CA GLU A 36 19.16 5.75 13.13
C GLU A 36 18.92 5.11 11.76
N ASN A 37 19.90 5.22 10.86
CA ASN A 37 19.81 4.75 9.48
C ASN A 37 20.58 3.45 9.24
N ILE A 38 21.28 2.92 10.23
CA ILE A 38 22.04 1.67 10.14
C ILE A 38 21.32 0.57 10.93
N LEU A 39 21.15 -0.58 10.29
CA LEU A 39 20.76 -1.85 10.92
C LEU A 39 21.82 -2.91 10.62
N PHE A 40 21.84 -3.97 11.43
CA PHE A 40 22.68 -5.13 11.17
C PHE A 40 21.81 -6.34 10.81
N LYS A 41 22.18 -7.05 9.73
CA LYS A 41 21.56 -8.31 9.34
C LYS A 41 22.37 -9.48 9.87
N VAL A 42 21.69 -10.40 10.53
CA VAL A 42 22.28 -11.65 11.05
C VAL A 42 21.56 -12.86 10.45
N ASN A 43 22.31 -13.87 10.07
CA ASN A 43 21.82 -15.10 9.45
C ASN A 43 22.51 -16.33 10.05
N ASP A 44 23.58 -16.83 9.39
CA ASP A 44 24.34 -18.04 9.71
C ASP A 44 24.89 -18.04 11.14
N LEU A 45 25.31 -16.91 11.62
CA LEU A 45 25.80 -16.73 12.98
C LEU A 45 24.78 -17.15 14.03
N VAL A 46 23.50 -16.78 13.83
CA VAL A 46 22.40 -17.12 14.76
C VAL A 46 22.14 -18.63 14.80
N THR A 47 22.27 -19.31 13.66
CA THR A 47 22.06 -20.76 13.60
C THR A 47 23.15 -21.54 14.34
N SER A 48 24.35 -20.98 14.47
CA SER A 48 25.46 -21.61 15.19
C SER A 48 25.45 -21.36 16.71
N ILE A 49 25.04 -20.20 17.15
CA ILE A 49 25.19 -19.77 18.56
C ILE A 49 23.86 -19.44 19.27
N GLY A 50 22.76 -19.36 18.54
CA GLY A 50 21.42 -19.24 19.08
C GLY A 50 20.99 -17.82 19.49
N PHE A 51 19.73 -17.69 19.83
CA PHE A 51 19.09 -16.39 20.17
C PHE A 51 19.62 -15.75 21.45
N LYS A 52 20.00 -16.56 22.44
CA LYS A 52 20.55 -16.02 23.70
C LYS A 52 21.81 -15.20 23.46
N TRP A 53 22.73 -15.74 22.63
CA TRP A 53 23.94 -15.04 22.24
C TRP A 53 23.65 -13.76 21.47
N LEU A 54 22.68 -13.80 20.56
CA LEU A 54 22.24 -12.62 19.80
C LEU A 54 21.79 -11.49 20.73
N LYS A 55 21.02 -11.83 21.78
CA LYS A 55 20.59 -10.87 22.80
C LYS A 55 21.79 -10.26 23.53
N GLU A 56 22.72 -11.09 23.98
CA GLU A 56 23.92 -10.64 24.71
C GLU A 56 24.81 -9.76 23.83
N MET A 57 24.97 -10.11 22.56
CA MET A 57 25.79 -9.38 21.61
C MET A 57 25.27 -7.96 21.35
N PHE A 58 23.97 -7.80 21.22
CA PHE A 58 23.35 -6.52 20.92
C PHE A 58 22.85 -5.77 22.17
N LEU A 59 23.16 -6.27 23.37
CA LEU A 59 22.82 -5.58 24.60
C LEU A 59 23.59 -4.24 24.68
N GLY A 60 22.84 -3.13 24.77
CA GLY A 60 23.43 -1.79 24.79
C GLY A 60 23.89 -1.25 23.44
N VAL A 61 23.77 -2.03 22.35
CA VAL A 61 24.01 -1.55 21.00
C VAL A 61 22.81 -0.71 20.52
N PRO A 62 23.04 0.51 20.01
CA PRO A 62 21.95 1.42 19.66
C PRO A 62 21.22 1.04 18.35
N HIS A 63 21.79 0.12 17.59
CA HIS A 63 21.25 -0.30 16.28
C HIS A 63 20.26 -1.44 16.43
N LYS A 64 19.24 -1.46 15.57
CA LYS A 64 18.30 -2.57 15.46
C LYS A 64 18.82 -3.65 14.52
N ILE A 65 18.18 -4.81 14.56
CA ILE A 65 18.60 -6.01 13.81
C ILE A 65 17.55 -6.39 12.78
N MET A 66 18.01 -6.90 11.64
CA MET A 66 17.25 -7.73 10.71
C MET A 66 17.67 -9.19 10.92
N LEU A 67 16.76 -10.01 11.43
CA LEU A 67 16.94 -11.46 11.59
C LEU A 67 16.56 -12.14 10.26
N ASP A 68 17.57 -12.52 9.46
CA ASP A 68 17.38 -12.97 8.08
C ASP A 68 17.46 -14.50 7.93
N LEU A 69 16.58 -15.23 8.62
CA LEU A 69 16.57 -16.70 8.61
C LEU A 69 15.73 -17.31 7.49
N LYS A 70 14.94 -16.49 6.78
CA LYS A 70 14.12 -16.90 5.62
C LYS A 70 13.27 -18.14 5.90
N TRP A 71 12.66 -18.22 7.07
CA TRP A 71 11.91 -19.39 7.52
C TRP A 71 10.89 -19.85 6.49
N HIS A 72 11.02 -21.11 6.13
CA HIS A 72 10.15 -21.81 5.20
C HIS A 72 9.78 -23.16 5.80
N ASP A 73 8.58 -23.27 6.37
CA ASP A 73 8.15 -24.44 7.13
C ASP A 73 6.62 -24.50 7.27
N ILE A 74 6.12 -25.53 7.89
CA ILE A 74 4.70 -25.65 8.25
C ILE A 74 4.30 -24.59 9.29
N SER A 75 3.01 -24.27 9.33
CA SER A 75 2.45 -23.21 10.19
C SER A 75 2.91 -23.29 11.65
N ASN A 76 2.91 -24.49 12.24
CA ASN A 76 3.26 -24.68 13.65
C ASN A 76 4.75 -24.36 13.93
N THR A 77 5.66 -24.70 13.02
CA THR A 77 7.08 -24.38 13.16
C THR A 77 7.30 -22.88 13.06
N LEU A 78 6.64 -22.21 12.11
CA LEU A 78 6.73 -20.74 11.98
C LEU A 78 6.22 -20.04 13.26
N ILE A 79 5.09 -20.48 13.78
CA ILE A 79 4.53 -19.99 15.05
C ILE A 79 5.52 -20.16 16.19
N ASN A 80 6.12 -21.34 16.33
CA ASN A 80 7.10 -21.61 17.37
C ASN A 80 8.34 -20.71 17.24
N ASN A 81 8.83 -20.49 16.03
CA ASN A 81 9.95 -19.60 15.79
C ASN A 81 9.63 -18.13 16.20
N ILE A 82 8.42 -17.65 15.93
CA ILE A 82 7.96 -16.33 16.37
C ILE A 82 7.85 -16.27 17.91
N ILE A 83 7.37 -17.33 18.55
CA ILE A 83 7.34 -17.45 20.01
C ILE A 83 8.76 -17.36 20.61
N GLN A 84 9.76 -17.95 19.96
CA GLN A 84 11.15 -17.87 20.43
C GLN A 84 11.69 -16.43 20.40
N ILE A 85 11.33 -15.61 19.43
CA ILE A 85 11.67 -14.16 19.44
C ILE A 85 11.14 -13.51 20.72
N LYS A 86 9.89 -13.82 21.10
CA LYS A 86 9.26 -13.26 22.30
C LYS A 86 9.90 -13.80 23.58
N ASN A 87 10.09 -15.11 23.68
CA ASN A 87 10.62 -15.76 24.88
C ASN A 87 12.10 -15.37 25.19
N ASN A 88 12.84 -14.98 24.18
CA ASN A 88 14.22 -14.51 24.36
C ASN A 88 14.32 -12.99 24.49
N ASP A 89 13.20 -12.26 24.61
CA ASP A 89 13.13 -10.79 24.71
C ASP A 89 13.87 -10.05 23.58
N LEU A 90 13.90 -10.65 22.40
CA LEU A 90 14.60 -10.09 21.23
C LEU A 90 13.74 -9.10 20.44
N TRP A 91 12.44 -9.08 20.71
CA TRP A 91 11.45 -8.31 19.95
C TRP A 91 11.66 -6.79 19.99
N GLU A 92 12.36 -6.27 21.00
CA GLU A 92 12.74 -4.86 21.03
C GLU A 92 13.96 -4.54 20.16
N GLN A 93 14.88 -5.50 20.01
CA GLN A 93 16.11 -5.34 19.23
C GLN A 93 15.88 -5.65 17.76
N ILE A 94 15.02 -6.63 17.46
CA ILE A 94 14.69 -7.02 16.08
C ILE A 94 13.71 -6.02 15.50
N LYS A 95 14.10 -5.32 14.43
CA LYS A 95 13.21 -4.49 13.62
C LYS A 95 12.53 -5.31 12.54
N TYR A 96 13.26 -6.20 11.90
CA TYR A 96 12.78 -7.07 10.83
C TYR A 96 13.16 -8.52 11.09
N PHE A 97 12.28 -9.45 10.71
CA PHE A 97 12.64 -10.86 10.53
C PHE A 97 12.03 -11.40 9.24
N THR A 98 12.68 -12.41 8.64
CA THR A 98 12.31 -12.86 7.30
C THR A 98 11.67 -14.23 7.30
N LEU A 99 10.60 -14.37 6.52
CA LEU A 99 9.98 -15.61 6.11
C LEU A 99 10.03 -15.75 4.59
N HIS A 100 9.93 -16.96 4.07
CA HIS A 100 9.89 -17.17 2.63
C HIS A 100 8.47 -17.00 2.09
N GLY A 101 8.32 -16.30 0.96
CA GLY A 101 7.02 -15.99 0.35
C GLY A 101 6.32 -17.21 -0.27
N SER A 102 7.04 -18.31 -0.49
CA SER A 102 6.46 -19.59 -0.92
C SER A 102 5.93 -20.47 0.21
N ASN A 103 5.85 -19.97 1.45
CA ASN A 103 5.07 -20.61 2.48
C ASN A 103 3.60 -20.71 2.07
N SER A 104 2.87 -21.70 2.60
CA SER A 104 1.43 -21.80 2.32
C SER A 104 0.67 -20.57 2.83
N LYS A 105 -0.45 -20.23 2.20
CA LYS A 105 -1.31 -19.12 2.63
C LYS A 105 -1.67 -19.21 4.12
N GLU A 106 -2.05 -20.40 4.57
CA GLU A 106 -2.36 -20.67 5.98
C GLU A 106 -1.16 -20.38 6.90
N ALA A 107 0.06 -20.71 6.46
CA ALA A 107 1.27 -20.48 7.24
C ALA A 107 1.59 -18.97 7.31
N ILE A 108 1.38 -18.23 6.23
CA ILE A 108 1.53 -16.78 6.17
C ILE A 108 0.55 -16.10 7.15
N GLU A 109 -0.73 -16.42 7.04
CA GLU A 109 -1.82 -15.89 7.89
C GLU A 109 -1.53 -16.12 9.37
N LYS A 110 -1.26 -17.37 9.73
CA LYS A 110 -1.00 -17.75 11.13
C LYS A 110 0.28 -17.11 11.70
N ALA A 111 1.30 -16.90 10.88
CA ALA A 111 2.52 -16.21 11.30
C ALA A 111 2.24 -14.74 11.63
N VAL A 112 1.50 -14.03 10.76
CA VAL A 112 1.11 -12.64 10.98
C VAL A 112 0.20 -12.52 12.21
N GLU A 113 -0.83 -13.37 12.31
CA GLU A 113 -1.73 -13.41 13.46
C GLU A 113 -0.95 -13.64 14.77
N LYS A 114 -0.03 -14.60 14.77
CA LYS A 114 0.78 -14.90 15.97
C LYS A 114 1.66 -13.75 16.39
N ARG A 115 2.34 -13.09 15.43
CA ARG A 115 3.12 -11.89 15.69
C ARG A 115 2.27 -10.81 16.37
N ASN A 116 1.07 -10.56 15.83
CA ASN A 116 0.14 -9.56 16.35
C ASN A 116 -0.35 -9.92 17.76
N ASN A 117 -0.78 -11.16 17.99
CA ASN A 117 -1.27 -11.67 19.28
C ASN A 117 -0.20 -11.61 20.38
N LEU A 118 1.07 -11.70 20.03
CA LEU A 118 2.20 -11.55 20.97
C LEU A 118 2.66 -10.09 21.14
N TRP A 119 2.02 -9.13 20.47
CA TRP A 119 2.39 -7.71 20.50
C TRP A 119 3.84 -7.47 20.11
N ILE A 120 4.36 -8.27 19.19
CA ILE A 120 5.71 -8.11 18.66
C ILE A 120 5.70 -6.99 17.63
N ARG A 121 6.45 -5.91 17.87
CA ARG A 121 6.53 -4.74 16.98
C ARG A 121 7.44 -4.94 15.78
N SER A 122 8.22 -6.02 15.77
CA SER A 122 9.07 -6.36 14.62
C SER A 122 8.22 -6.62 13.38
N LYS A 123 8.64 -6.08 12.24
CA LYS A 123 7.97 -6.28 10.96
C LYS A 123 8.42 -7.59 10.32
N ILE A 124 7.49 -8.28 9.65
CA ILE A 124 7.79 -9.48 8.87
C ILE A 124 8.11 -9.05 7.43
N LEU A 125 9.31 -9.39 6.97
CA LEU A 125 9.70 -9.22 5.57
C LEU A 125 9.68 -10.58 4.87
N TRP A 126 9.00 -10.65 3.75
CA TRP A 126 8.84 -11.87 2.99
C TRP A 126 9.80 -11.92 1.81
N ILE A 127 10.58 -13.00 1.75
CA ILE A 127 11.47 -13.24 0.63
C ILE A 127 10.63 -13.63 -0.59
N THR A 128 10.77 -12.89 -1.67
CA THR A 128 10.18 -13.24 -2.96
C THR A 128 11.06 -14.25 -3.68
N LEU A 129 11.72 -13.87 -4.77
CA LEU A 129 12.70 -14.69 -5.45
C LEU A 129 14.11 -14.32 -4.96
N LEU A 130 14.92 -15.31 -4.62
CA LEU A 130 16.31 -15.07 -4.21
C LEU A 130 17.08 -14.35 -5.33
N THR A 131 17.90 -13.37 -4.97
CA THR A 131 18.64 -12.52 -5.92
C THR A 131 19.73 -13.28 -6.73
N SER A 132 20.09 -14.48 -6.29
CA SER A 132 20.96 -15.39 -7.02
C SER A 132 20.27 -16.17 -8.13
N LEU A 133 18.93 -16.19 -8.16
CA LEU A 133 18.14 -16.92 -9.13
C LEU A 133 17.75 -16.01 -10.30
N GLY A 134 18.05 -16.45 -11.52
CA GLY A 134 17.60 -15.82 -12.76
C GLY A 134 16.36 -16.52 -13.33
N ASP A 135 15.95 -16.12 -14.55
CA ASP A 135 14.73 -16.62 -15.22
C ASP A 135 14.71 -18.15 -15.39
N ASN A 136 15.84 -18.76 -15.74
CA ASN A 136 15.92 -20.23 -15.92
C ASN A 136 15.62 -20.96 -14.61
N ASN A 137 16.22 -20.52 -13.50
CA ASN A 137 15.97 -21.11 -12.18
C ASN A 137 14.52 -20.87 -11.71
N ALA A 138 14.00 -19.67 -11.96
CA ALA A 138 12.63 -19.34 -11.63
C ALA A 138 11.63 -20.21 -12.41
N MET A 139 11.89 -20.42 -13.70
CA MET A 139 11.09 -21.30 -14.55
C MET A 139 11.12 -22.75 -14.07
N GLU A 140 12.30 -23.25 -13.68
CA GLU A 140 12.48 -24.62 -13.19
C GLU A 140 11.75 -24.84 -11.85
N ILE A 141 11.85 -23.88 -10.91
CA ILE A 141 11.34 -24.03 -9.54
C ILE A 141 9.84 -23.67 -9.45
N TYR A 142 9.43 -22.59 -10.13
CA TYR A 142 8.11 -21.98 -9.99
C TYR A 142 7.23 -22.07 -11.24
N GLY A 143 7.77 -22.52 -12.36
CA GLY A 143 7.05 -22.55 -13.65
C GLY A 143 6.76 -21.18 -14.26
N LYS A 144 7.48 -20.14 -13.84
CA LYS A 144 7.35 -18.75 -14.26
C LYS A 144 8.71 -18.09 -14.40
N ASN A 145 8.83 -17.03 -15.19
CA ASN A 145 10.04 -16.20 -15.20
C ASN A 145 10.24 -15.47 -13.85
N SER A 146 11.37 -14.82 -13.66
CA SER A 146 11.74 -14.20 -12.40
C SER A 146 10.75 -13.11 -11.97
N ILE A 147 10.37 -12.22 -12.87
CA ILE A 147 9.45 -11.09 -12.53
C ILE A 147 8.04 -11.58 -12.24
N ASP A 148 7.49 -12.52 -13.02
CA ASP A 148 6.18 -13.08 -12.76
C ASP A 148 6.14 -13.87 -11.44
N THR A 149 7.25 -14.53 -11.09
CA THR A 149 7.40 -15.19 -9.79
C THR A 149 7.38 -14.16 -8.66
N VAL A 150 8.18 -13.09 -8.76
CA VAL A 150 8.22 -12.02 -7.76
C VAL A 150 6.85 -11.38 -7.59
N LEU A 151 6.16 -11.04 -8.68
CA LEU A 151 4.82 -10.46 -8.63
C LEU A 151 3.80 -11.41 -8.02
N SER A 152 3.83 -12.70 -8.39
CA SER A 152 2.92 -13.71 -7.85
C SER A 152 3.11 -13.89 -6.33
N LEU A 153 4.36 -14.04 -5.87
CA LEU A 153 4.67 -14.17 -4.44
C LEU A 153 4.34 -12.89 -3.68
N THR A 154 4.69 -11.72 -4.22
CA THR A 154 4.34 -10.43 -3.60
C THR A 154 2.84 -10.28 -3.44
N LYS A 155 2.07 -10.66 -4.46
CA LYS A 155 0.62 -10.67 -4.41
C LYS A 155 0.10 -11.50 -3.23
N GLU A 156 0.51 -12.75 -3.14
CA GLU A 156 0.05 -13.67 -2.09
C GLU A 156 0.43 -13.18 -0.69
N ILE A 157 1.63 -12.63 -0.54
CA ILE A 157 2.15 -12.07 0.71
C ILE A 157 1.32 -10.87 1.17
N LEU A 158 1.00 -9.97 0.25
CA LEU A 158 0.29 -8.74 0.57
C LEU A 158 -1.21 -8.96 0.85
N GLU A 159 -1.79 -10.06 0.36
CA GLU A 159 -3.14 -10.50 0.77
C GLU A 159 -3.24 -10.69 2.28
N TRP A 160 -2.15 -11.05 2.96
CA TRP A 160 -2.13 -11.44 4.37
C TRP A 160 -1.39 -10.45 5.29
N TRP A 161 -1.33 -9.17 4.93
CA TRP A 161 -0.79 -8.12 5.81
C TRP A 161 0.71 -8.22 6.06
N ALA A 162 1.46 -8.65 5.10
CA ALA A 162 2.90 -8.54 5.17
C ALA A 162 3.32 -7.09 5.32
N ASP A 163 4.24 -6.84 6.23
CA ASP A 163 4.78 -5.49 6.43
C ASP A 163 5.71 -5.08 5.29
N GLY A 164 6.22 -6.04 4.51
CA GLY A 164 7.10 -5.78 3.39
C GLY A 164 7.66 -7.03 2.71
N VAL A 165 8.41 -6.79 1.66
CA VAL A 165 9.05 -7.84 0.85
C VAL A 165 10.55 -7.61 0.72
N VAL A 166 11.24 -8.70 0.41
CA VAL A 166 12.65 -8.67 -0.01
C VAL A 166 12.69 -9.08 -1.48
N CYS A 167 13.15 -8.20 -2.36
CA CYS A 167 13.27 -8.47 -3.79
C CYS A 167 14.57 -7.87 -4.37
N ALA A 168 14.94 -8.30 -5.58
CA ALA A 168 16.14 -7.79 -6.25
C ALA A 168 15.94 -6.35 -6.75
N PRO A 169 17.02 -5.58 -6.99
CA PRO A 169 16.94 -4.21 -7.47
C PRO A 169 16.10 -4.04 -8.74
N GLN A 170 16.21 -4.98 -9.68
CA GLN A 170 15.50 -4.93 -10.97
C GLN A 170 13.99 -5.13 -10.84
N ASP A 171 13.55 -5.75 -9.73
CA ASP A 171 12.13 -6.06 -9.53
C ASP A 171 11.37 -4.88 -8.91
N ILE A 172 12.07 -3.94 -8.24
CA ILE A 172 11.47 -2.88 -7.41
C ILE A 172 10.47 -2.03 -8.19
N ALA A 173 10.89 -1.50 -9.35
CA ALA A 173 10.05 -0.61 -10.15
C ALA A 173 8.75 -1.33 -10.57
N MET A 174 8.84 -2.60 -10.98
CA MET A 174 7.67 -3.38 -11.36
C MET A 174 6.80 -3.70 -10.15
N VAL A 175 7.39 -4.12 -9.03
CA VAL A 175 6.66 -4.37 -7.77
C VAL A 175 5.92 -3.12 -7.32
N ARG A 176 6.57 -1.95 -7.35
CA ARG A 176 5.93 -0.66 -7.03
C ARG A 176 4.84 -0.27 -8.01
N SER A 177 5.01 -0.54 -9.29
CA SER A 177 4.00 -0.21 -10.31
C SER A 177 2.72 -1.05 -10.20
N VAL A 178 2.86 -2.32 -9.77
CA VAL A 178 1.74 -3.24 -9.60
C VAL A 178 1.10 -3.13 -8.22
N PHE A 179 1.93 -2.95 -7.17
CA PHE A 179 1.49 -2.92 -5.77
C PHE A 179 1.78 -1.55 -5.15
N TRP A 180 0.99 -0.59 -5.53
CA TRP A 180 1.17 0.83 -5.22
C TRP A 180 0.65 1.21 -3.84
N TYR A 181 1.34 0.80 -2.76
CA TYR A 181 1.00 1.18 -1.39
C TYR A 181 2.20 1.08 -0.45
N ASP A 182 2.01 1.55 0.78
CA ASP A 182 3.07 1.71 1.75
C ASP A 182 3.43 0.36 2.43
N PHE A 183 4.31 -0.38 1.79
CA PHE A 183 4.97 -1.53 2.37
C PHE A 183 6.49 -1.44 2.20
N GLU A 184 7.21 -2.05 3.10
CA GLU A 184 8.67 -2.02 3.08
C GLU A 184 9.21 -2.85 1.90
N ILE A 185 10.10 -2.28 1.11
CA ILE A 185 10.93 -3.04 0.17
C ILE A 185 12.37 -3.03 0.67
N VAL A 186 12.89 -4.19 0.97
CA VAL A 186 14.28 -4.40 1.38
C VAL A 186 15.03 -5.10 0.25
N THR A 187 16.15 -4.55 -0.18
CA THR A 187 16.80 -4.97 -1.40
C THR A 187 18.25 -5.38 -1.15
N PRO A 188 18.58 -6.67 -1.23
CA PRO A 188 19.97 -7.16 -1.32
C PRO A 188 20.50 -7.07 -2.75
N GLY A 189 21.81 -7.36 -2.91
CA GLY A 189 22.41 -7.31 -4.25
C GLY A 189 22.88 -5.93 -4.69
N VAL A 190 22.91 -4.96 -3.79
CA VAL A 190 23.38 -3.61 -4.08
C VAL A 190 24.90 -3.52 -4.02
N ARG A 191 25.50 -2.84 -4.99
CA ARG A 191 26.94 -2.70 -5.16
C ARG A 191 27.30 -1.26 -5.50
N PHE A 192 28.44 -0.79 -5.08
CA PHE A 192 29.00 0.44 -5.62
C PHE A 192 29.40 0.24 -7.09
N GLU A 193 29.41 1.30 -7.86
CA GLU A 193 29.94 1.28 -9.22
C GLU A 193 31.38 0.71 -9.21
N TRP A 194 31.68 -0.15 -10.17
CA TRP A 194 32.97 -0.84 -10.32
C TRP A 194 33.30 -1.92 -9.26
N SER A 195 32.37 -2.25 -8.36
CA SER A 195 32.55 -3.36 -7.43
C SER A 195 32.39 -4.72 -8.12
N GLU A 196 33.07 -5.75 -7.59
CA GLU A 196 32.91 -7.13 -8.05
C GLU A 196 31.46 -7.63 -7.89
N ARG A 197 31.02 -8.49 -8.82
CA ARG A 197 29.63 -9.02 -8.83
C ARG A 197 29.42 -10.24 -7.95
N TRP A 198 30.48 -11.02 -7.68
CA TRP A 198 30.43 -12.31 -6.98
C TRP A 198 29.31 -13.23 -7.49
N ASP A 199 28.52 -13.77 -6.58
CA ASP A 199 27.41 -14.70 -6.81
C ASP A 199 26.06 -14.00 -7.13
N GLN A 200 26.03 -12.68 -7.15
CA GLN A 200 24.79 -11.94 -7.42
C GLN A 200 24.62 -11.70 -8.92
N VAL A 201 23.52 -12.21 -9.46
CA VAL A 201 23.17 -12.06 -10.89
C VAL A 201 22.45 -10.73 -11.14
N ARG A 202 21.61 -10.33 -10.20
CA ARG A 202 20.75 -9.14 -10.29
C ARG A 202 21.24 -8.06 -9.32
N ILE A 203 22.00 -7.10 -9.83
CA ILE A 203 22.67 -6.03 -9.05
C ILE A 203 22.31 -4.63 -9.55
N ALA A 204 22.39 -3.63 -8.67
CA ALA A 204 22.31 -2.21 -8.99
C ALA A 204 23.14 -1.38 -8.00
N THR A 205 23.39 -0.11 -8.32
CA THR A 205 24.04 0.85 -7.41
C THR A 205 23.05 1.33 -6.33
N PRO A 206 23.55 1.89 -5.20
CA PRO A 206 22.69 2.51 -4.18
C PRO A 206 21.75 3.57 -4.79
N LYS A 207 22.28 4.44 -5.64
CA LYS A 207 21.51 5.49 -6.32
C LYS A 207 20.39 4.92 -7.19
N GLU A 208 20.72 4.02 -8.12
CA GLU A 208 19.73 3.37 -9.00
C GLU A 208 18.64 2.67 -8.21
N THR A 209 19.02 2.04 -7.11
CA THR A 209 18.10 1.32 -6.24
C THR A 209 17.11 2.29 -5.60
N ILE A 210 17.55 3.43 -5.04
CA ILE A 210 16.66 4.47 -4.52
C ILE A 210 15.73 5.00 -5.59
N GLU A 211 16.27 5.34 -6.75
CA GLU A 211 15.50 5.86 -7.87
C GLU A 211 14.37 4.90 -8.28
N SER A 212 14.53 3.60 -8.04
CA SER A 212 13.52 2.57 -8.32
C SER A 212 12.43 2.41 -7.24
N GLY A 213 12.49 3.13 -6.11
CA GLY A 213 11.41 3.14 -5.11
C GLY A 213 11.60 2.23 -3.89
N TRP A 214 12.81 1.85 -3.51
CA TRP A 214 13.08 1.02 -2.34
C TRP A 214 13.04 1.80 -1.00
N ASN A 215 12.92 1.06 0.10
CA ASN A 215 13.04 1.62 1.45
C ASN A 215 14.43 1.38 2.07
N HIS A 216 14.96 0.16 1.99
CA HIS A 216 16.19 -0.23 2.67
C HIS A 216 17.07 -1.14 1.81
N VAL A 217 18.36 -0.91 1.86
CA VAL A 217 19.40 -1.68 1.14
C VAL A 217 20.12 -2.63 2.08
N VAL A 218 20.36 -3.85 1.62
CA VAL A 218 21.26 -4.80 2.28
C VAL A 218 22.60 -4.87 1.55
N MET A 219 23.68 -4.53 2.25
CA MET A 219 25.05 -4.64 1.75
C MET A 219 25.92 -5.46 2.71
N GLY A 220 26.66 -6.41 2.18
CA GLY A 220 27.62 -7.23 2.93
C GLY A 220 29.03 -7.03 2.39
N ARG A 221 29.51 -7.97 1.56
CA ARG A 221 30.86 -7.97 0.98
C ARG A 221 31.35 -6.62 0.43
N PRO A 222 30.54 -5.81 -0.27
CA PRO A 222 30.99 -4.50 -0.77
C PRO A 222 31.46 -3.53 0.31
N LEU A 223 30.94 -3.67 1.52
CA LEU A 223 31.37 -2.90 2.68
C LEU A 223 32.46 -3.61 3.46
N LEU A 224 32.29 -4.91 3.72
CA LEU A 224 33.08 -5.66 4.71
C LEU A 224 34.43 -6.14 4.17
N GLN A 225 34.60 -6.29 2.85
CA GLN A 225 35.84 -6.66 2.20
C GLN A 225 36.67 -5.47 1.74
N SER A 226 36.25 -4.25 2.06
CA SER A 226 37.00 -3.04 1.79
C SER A 226 38.05 -2.80 2.88
N ASP A 227 39.11 -2.07 2.54
CA ASP A 227 40.18 -1.68 3.48
C ASP A 227 39.62 -0.87 4.67
N ASN A 228 38.55 -0.12 4.48
CA ASN A 228 37.92 0.67 5.53
C ASN A 228 36.38 0.70 5.40
N VAL A 229 35.72 -0.11 6.23
CA VAL A 229 34.25 -0.21 6.29
C VAL A 229 33.59 1.13 6.60
N ILE A 230 34.17 1.96 7.44
CA ILE A 230 33.59 3.27 7.83
C ILE A 230 33.50 4.20 6.62
N THR A 231 34.58 4.28 5.84
CA THR A 231 34.60 5.06 4.61
C THR A 231 33.54 4.59 3.61
N GLN A 232 33.28 3.28 3.51
CA GLN A 232 32.25 2.75 2.62
C GLN A 232 30.84 3.03 3.14
N VAL A 233 30.59 2.99 4.45
CA VAL A 233 29.33 3.40 5.05
C VAL A 233 29.06 4.89 4.79
N GLN A 234 30.05 5.75 4.99
CA GLN A 234 29.95 7.19 4.69
C GLN A 234 29.72 7.45 3.19
N ARG A 235 30.43 6.70 2.31
CA ARG A 235 30.23 6.76 0.86
C ARG A 235 28.79 6.40 0.49
N PHE A 236 28.21 5.34 1.08
CA PHE A 236 26.82 4.98 0.84
C PHE A 236 25.89 6.14 1.15
N PHE A 237 25.97 6.74 2.33
CA PHE A 237 25.10 7.85 2.71
C PHE A 237 25.36 9.12 1.89
N HIS A 238 26.58 9.32 1.45
CA HIS A 238 26.90 10.43 0.54
C HIS A 238 26.30 10.23 -0.85
N GLU A 239 26.38 9.01 -1.41
CA GLU A 239 25.85 8.66 -2.73
C GLU A 239 24.32 8.79 -2.78
N ILE A 240 23.64 8.48 -1.69
CA ILE A 240 22.18 8.58 -1.62
C ILE A 240 21.66 9.96 -1.18
N LYS A 241 22.54 10.86 -0.78
CA LYS A 241 22.14 12.18 -0.29
C LYS A 241 21.45 12.99 -1.39
N GLY A 242 20.18 13.37 -1.13
CA GLY A 242 19.38 14.13 -2.09
C GLY A 242 18.84 13.32 -3.27
N VAL A 243 19.13 12.01 -3.33
CA VAL A 243 18.49 11.14 -4.33
C VAL A 243 17.04 10.90 -3.92
N VAL A 244 16.14 11.05 -4.86
CA VAL A 244 14.70 10.82 -4.68
C VAL A 244 14.29 9.67 -5.61
N SER A 245 13.40 8.82 -5.15
CA SER A 245 12.84 7.75 -5.97
C SER A 245 12.20 8.32 -7.24
N LYS A 246 12.43 7.69 -8.38
CA LYS A 246 11.78 8.06 -9.65
C LYS A 246 10.27 7.92 -9.57
N ASP A 247 9.78 6.97 -8.79
CA ASP A 247 8.35 6.80 -8.54
C ASP A 247 7.75 7.98 -7.78
N PHE A 248 8.59 8.76 -7.07
CA PHE A 248 8.20 9.99 -6.40
C PHE A 248 8.64 11.26 -7.13
N GLN A 249 9.48 11.16 -8.17
CA GLN A 249 9.92 12.33 -8.93
C GLN A 249 8.84 12.89 -9.85
N TRP A 250 7.94 12.03 -10.34
CA TRP A 250 6.78 12.45 -11.11
C TRP A 250 5.55 12.76 -10.24
N LEU A 251 5.60 12.41 -8.95
CA LEU A 251 4.73 13.01 -7.96
C LEU A 251 5.18 14.43 -7.74
N ASN A 252 4.46 15.38 -8.33
CA ASN A 252 4.70 16.80 -8.05
C ASN A 252 4.45 17.08 -6.55
N GLU A 253 4.76 18.28 -6.10
CA GLU A 253 4.60 18.67 -4.69
C GLU A 253 3.18 18.42 -4.17
N ARG A 254 2.17 18.49 -5.04
CA ARG A 254 0.76 18.23 -4.76
C ARG A 254 0.49 16.76 -4.41
N GLU A 255 1.13 15.85 -5.12
CA GLU A 255 0.99 14.41 -4.88
C GLU A 255 1.73 13.97 -3.61
N ARG A 256 2.75 14.73 -3.17
CA ARG A 256 3.43 14.51 -1.87
C ARG A 256 2.52 14.82 -0.69
N LEU A 257 1.56 15.71 -0.83
CA LEU A 257 0.58 16.02 0.22
C LEU A 257 -0.28 14.79 0.56
N LEU A 258 -0.53 13.90 -0.40
CA LEU A 258 -1.23 12.63 -0.18
C LEU A 258 -0.52 11.74 0.85
N TYR A 259 0.81 11.65 0.76
CA TYR A 259 1.62 10.85 1.68
C TYR A 259 1.75 11.45 3.07
N ASN A 260 1.49 12.75 3.20
CA ASN A 260 1.62 13.46 4.48
C ASN A 260 0.27 13.61 5.20
N ASN A 261 -0.77 12.85 4.84
CA ASN A 261 -2.12 12.93 5.40
C ASN A 261 -2.86 14.27 5.18
N HIS A 262 -2.38 15.12 4.27
CA HIS A 262 -3.03 16.38 3.90
C HIS A 262 -4.05 16.17 2.76
N LYS A 263 -4.97 15.22 2.94
CA LYS A 263 -5.93 14.78 1.91
C LYS A 263 -6.75 15.94 1.32
N GLU A 264 -7.16 16.88 2.16
CA GLU A 264 -7.96 18.03 1.70
C GLU A 264 -7.16 18.98 0.79
N GLU A 265 -5.95 19.33 1.20
CA GLU A 265 -5.07 20.20 0.41
C GLU A 265 -4.71 19.53 -0.91
N PHE A 266 -4.36 18.24 -0.85
CA PHE A 266 -4.11 17.44 -2.04
C PHE A 266 -5.31 17.43 -3.00
N PHE A 267 -6.53 17.18 -2.52
CA PHE A 267 -7.73 17.15 -3.35
C PHE A 267 -8.07 18.51 -3.94
N LYS A 268 -7.79 19.58 -3.24
CA LYS A 268 -7.93 20.97 -3.76
C LYS A 268 -6.90 21.24 -4.86
N ASP A 269 -5.66 20.87 -4.62
CA ASP A 269 -4.54 21.12 -5.52
C ASP A 269 -4.67 20.42 -6.86
N ILE A 270 -5.10 19.16 -6.87
CA ILE A 270 -5.32 18.41 -8.12
C ILE A 270 -6.68 18.72 -8.77
N GLY A 271 -7.46 19.65 -8.19
CA GLY A 271 -8.74 20.06 -8.73
C GLY A 271 -9.87 19.05 -8.58
N VAL A 272 -9.80 18.16 -7.57
CA VAL A 272 -10.86 17.21 -7.24
C VAL A 272 -11.88 17.79 -6.28
N TYR A 273 -11.43 18.60 -5.33
CA TYR A 273 -12.28 19.18 -4.30
C TYR A 273 -12.26 20.69 -4.38
N TYR A 274 -13.44 21.27 -4.53
CA TYR A 274 -13.67 22.70 -4.59
C TYR A 274 -14.54 23.14 -3.43
N THR A 275 -14.09 24.14 -2.68
CA THR A 275 -14.92 24.85 -1.70
C THR A 275 -15.28 26.20 -2.25
N MET A 276 -16.56 26.52 -2.26
CA MET A 276 -17.07 27.81 -2.68
C MET A 276 -16.83 28.83 -1.57
N LYS A 277 -15.81 29.69 -1.72
CA LYS A 277 -15.48 30.72 -0.72
C LYS A 277 -15.91 32.13 -1.16
N LYS A 278 -16.52 32.83 -0.24
CA LYS A 278 -16.76 34.29 -0.09
C LYS A 278 -17.76 35.02 -1.01
N TRP A 279 -17.85 34.72 -2.31
CA TRP A 279 -18.71 35.52 -3.21
C TRP A 279 -19.66 34.69 -4.05
N TRP A 280 -19.33 33.39 -4.27
CA TRP A 280 -20.06 32.44 -5.11
C TRP A 280 -20.29 31.18 -4.29
N LYS A 281 -21.48 31.02 -3.76
CA LYS A 281 -21.65 30.17 -2.58
C LYS A 281 -21.99 28.73 -2.87
N TYR A 282 -22.49 28.37 -4.06
CA TYR A 282 -23.06 27.06 -4.25
C TYR A 282 -23.00 26.55 -5.69
N CYS A 283 -22.88 25.24 -5.85
CA CYS A 283 -23.00 24.52 -7.11
C CYS A 283 -24.17 23.54 -7.05
N ARG A 284 -24.76 23.23 -8.19
CA ARG A 284 -25.79 22.20 -8.30
C ARG A 284 -25.13 20.86 -8.58
N LEU A 285 -25.39 19.86 -7.75
CA LEU A 285 -24.92 18.51 -7.91
C LEU A 285 -25.78 17.71 -8.89
N ALA A 286 -25.23 16.65 -9.47
CA ALA A 286 -25.97 15.70 -10.31
C ALA A 286 -27.20 15.08 -9.60
N SER A 287 -27.18 15.05 -8.28
CA SER A 287 -28.30 14.64 -7.43
C SER A 287 -29.45 15.65 -7.38
N GLY A 288 -29.29 16.84 -7.99
CA GLY A 288 -30.23 17.97 -7.92
C GLY A 288 -30.14 18.77 -6.61
N LEU A 289 -29.26 18.44 -5.68
CA LEU A 289 -28.95 19.21 -4.50
C LEU A 289 -28.00 20.36 -4.83
N VAL A 290 -28.07 21.42 -4.02
CA VAL A 290 -27.18 22.58 -4.09
C VAL A 290 -26.20 22.50 -2.93
N SER A 291 -24.91 22.69 -3.22
CA SER A 291 -23.85 22.50 -2.24
C SER A 291 -22.82 23.63 -2.27
N SER A 292 -22.27 23.96 -1.11
CA SER A 292 -21.11 24.86 -0.98
C SER A 292 -19.77 24.22 -1.34
N SER A 293 -19.76 22.94 -1.69
CA SER A 293 -18.56 22.24 -2.17
C SER A 293 -18.88 21.28 -3.31
N TYR A 294 -17.88 21.00 -4.15
CA TYR A 294 -17.98 20.08 -5.27
C TYR A 294 -16.82 19.09 -5.29
N MET A 295 -17.09 17.84 -5.65
CA MET A 295 -16.05 16.83 -5.86
C MET A 295 -16.12 16.29 -7.28
N HIS A 296 -14.98 16.40 -7.97
CA HIS A 296 -14.83 15.94 -9.35
C HIS A 296 -13.97 14.67 -9.40
N THR A 297 -14.56 13.56 -9.03
CA THR A 297 -13.88 12.26 -8.89
C THR A 297 -13.32 11.70 -10.20
N TRP A 298 -13.84 12.10 -11.35
CA TRP A 298 -13.33 11.71 -12.66
C TRP A 298 -11.87 12.11 -12.90
N ILE A 299 -11.35 13.08 -12.17
CA ILE A 299 -9.93 13.42 -12.21
C ILE A 299 -9.09 12.26 -11.75
N PHE A 300 -9.52 11.50 -10.74
CA PHE A 300 -8.81 10.30 -10.29
C PHE A 300 -8.73 9.22 -11.35
N GLU A 301 -9.73 9.15 -12.23
CA GLU A 301 -9.74 8.17 -13.31
C GLU A 301 -8.63 8.37 -14.36
N ARG A 302 -8.06 9.58 -14.40
CA ARG A 302 -6.89 9.89 -15.24
C ARG A 302 -5.59 9.43 -14.60
N HIS A 303 -5.61 9.08 -13.31
CA HIS A 303 -4.45 8.71 -12.50
C HIS A 303 -4.66 7.34 -11.85
N PRO A 304 -4.42 6.22 -12.58
CA PRO A 304 -4.65 4.86 -12.05
C PRO A 304 -3.95 4.59 -10.72
N SER A 305 -2.80 5.23 -10.47
CA SER A 305 -2.06 5.13 -9.23
C SER A 305 -2.86 5.59 -8.01
N PHE A 306 -3.63 6.68 -8.11
CA PHE A 306 -4.47 7.13 -6.99
C PHE A 306 -5.61 6.18 -6.71
N LEU A 307 -6.23 5.63 -7.75
CA LEU A 307 -7.31 4.65 -7.58
C LEU A 307 -6.80 3.39 -6.87
N SER A 308 -5.61 2.93 -7.22
CA SER A 308 -4.98 1.80 -6.54
C SER A 308 -4.67 2.14 -5.07
N TYR A 309 -4.15 3.31 -4.79
CA TYR A 309 -3.87 3.76 -3.43
C TYR A 309 -5.14 3.82 -2.56
N PHE A 310 -6.22 4.43 -3.08
CA PHE A 310 -7.50 4.50 -2.35
C PHE A 310 -8.11 3.12 -2.14
N ALA A 311 -8.02 2.26 -3.14
CA ALA A 311 -8.49 0.89 -3.06
C ALA A 311 -7.75 0.11 -1.96
N PHE A 312 -6.45 0.30 -1.84
CA PHE A 312 -5.64 -0.33 -0.80
C PHE A 312 -5.97 0.15 0.60
N ASP A 313 -6.06 1.48 0.79
CA ASP A 313 -6.39 2.05 2.09
C ASP A 313 -7.76 1.57 2.57
N LEU A 314 -8.75 1.56 1.67
CA LEU A 314 -10.09 1.04 1.99
C LEU A 314 -10.10 -0.47 2.23
N ALA A 315 -9.36 -1.25 1.44
CA ALA A 315 -9.25 -2.68 1.65
C ALA A 315 -8.59 -3.02 2.99
N ARG A 316 -7.58 -2.24 3.40
CA ARG A 316 -6.97 -2.35 4.73
C ARG A 316 -8.02 -2.13 5.81
N ASN A 317 -8.74 -1.00 5.76
CA ASN A 317 -9.76 -0.66 6.74
C ASN A 317 -10.89 -1.70 6.80
N MET A 318 -11.27 -2.28 5.66
CA MET A 318 -12.24 -3.38 5.61
C MET A 318 -11.75 -4.62 6.37
N ARG A 319 -10.50 -5.00 6.16
CA ARG A 319 -9.94 -6.18 6.84
C ARG A 319 -9.79 -5.94 8.34
N GLU A 320 -9.33 -4.75 8.76
CA GLU A 320 -9.28 -4.36 10.19
C GLU A 320 -10.64 -4.50 10.88
N GLN A 321 -11.73 -4.34 10.12
CA GLN A 321 -13.10 -4.56 10.60
C GLN A 321 -13.64 -5.96 10.30
N ASN A 322 -12.82 -6.90 9.84
CA ASN A 322 -13.19 -8.28 9.45
C ASN A 322 -14.29 -8.31 8.37
N ILE A 323 -14.26 -7.38 7.43
CA ILE A 323 -15.19 -7.33 6.31
C ILE A 323 -14.59 -8.07 5.13
N GLU A 324 -15.08 -9.28 4.88
CA GLU A 324 -14.73 -10.10 3.71
C GLU A 324 -15.84 -10.00 2.65
N CYS A 325 -15.47 -10.05 1.37
CA CYS A 325 -16.43 -10.06 0.27
C CYS A 325 -16.10 -11.08 -0.83
N ASP A 326 -17.14 -11.57 -1.49
CA ASP A 326 -17.03 -12.38 -2.71
C ASP A 326 -17.16 -11.51 -3.97
N VAL A 327 -17.88 -10.40 -3.86
CA VAL A 327 -18.27 -9.54 -4.98
C VAL A 327 -18.11 -8.08 -4.60
N VAL A 328 -17.51 -7.29 -5.48
CA VAL A 328 -17.58 -5.83 -5.45
C VAL A 328 -18.60 -5.38 -6.47
N MET A 329 -19.62 -4.64 -6.06
CA MET A 329 -20.68 -4.12 -6.91
C MET A 329 -20.73 -2.61 -6.88
N TRP A 330 -20.87 -1.97 -8.04
CA TRP A 330 -20.95 -0.50 -8.12
C TRP A 330 -22.11 -0.03 -9.01
N ALA A 331 -22.49 1.22 -8.80
CA ALA A 331 -23.44 1.91 -9.66
C ALA A 331 -22.76 2.38 -10.96
N GLN A 332 -23.50 2.35 -12.08
CA GLN A 332 -22.97 2.69 -13.38
C GLN A 332 -22.38 4.12 -13.45
N MET A 333 -21.26 4.24 -14.13
CA MET A 333 -20.53 5.41 -14.63
C MET A 333 -19.56 6.10 -13.68
N GLY A 334 -19.81 6.27 -12.37
CA GLY A 334 -18.96 7.13 -11.53
C GLY A 334 -17.75 6.44 -10.88
N SER A 335 -17.78 5.11 -10.72
CA SER A 335 -16.78 4.38 -9.93
C SER A 335 -16.18 3.15 -10.61
N VAL A 336 -16.27 3.07 -11.93
CA VAL A 336 -15.89 1.86 -12.70
C VAL A 336 -14.45 1.43 -12.42
N ARG A 337 -13.50 2.32 -12.68
CA ARG A 337 -12.07 2.00 -12.52
C ARG A 337 -11.67 1.84 -11.06
N PHE A 338 -12.23 2.65 -10.18
CA PHE A 338 -12.00 2.54 -8.75
C PHE A 338 -12.53 1.21 -8.21
N SER A 339 -13.73 0.80 -8.62
CA SER A 339 -14.32 -0.48 -8.21
C SER A 339 -13.53 -1.67 -8.73
N TYR A 340 -12.97 -1.56 -9.92
CA TYR A 340 -12.07 -2.57 -10.47
C TYR A 340 -10.78 -2.68 -9.65
N ALA A 341 -10.15 -1.54 -9.33
CA ALA A 341 -8.97 -1.51 -8.48
C ALA A 341 -9.27 -2.09 -7.08
N LEU A 342 -10.41 -1.72 -6.47
CA LEU A 342 -10.84 -2.25 -5.18
C LEU A 342 -11.09 -3.76 -5.23
N ALA A 343 -11.75 -4.25 -6.28
CA ALA A 343 -12.00 -5.67 -6.46
C ALA A 343 -10.69 -6.47 -6.61
N GLN A 344 -9.71 -5.91 -7.31
CA GLN A 344 -8.38 -6.52 -7.40
C GLN A 344 -7.69 -6.62 -6.05
N VAL A 345 -7.71 -5.56 -5.25
CA VAL A 345 -7.07 -5.52 -3.92
C VAL A 345 -7.79 -6.39 -2.90
N LEU A 346 -9.11 -6.48 -2.97
CA LEU A 346 -9.92 -7.35 -2.11
C LEU A 346 -9.91 -8.80 -2.55
N TRP A 347 -9.28 -9.12 -3.69
CA TRP A 347 -9.30 -10.46 -4.29
C TRP A 347 -10.73 -11.00 -4.46
N SER A 348 -11.64 -10.08 -4.71
CA SER A 348 -13.02 -10.46 -4.91
C SER A 348 -13.12 -11.39 -6.13
N LYS A 349 -13.89 -12.46 -5.98
CA LYS A 349 -14.07 -13.45 -7.06
C LYS A 349 -14.76 -12.85 -8.25
N GLN A 350 -15.49 -11.76 -8.05
CA GLN A 350 -16.29 -11.11 -9.07
C GLN A 350 -16.38 -9.60 -8.85
N SER A 351 -16.41 -8.87 -9.96
CA SER A 351 -16.61 -7.43 -10.00
C SER A 351 -17.76 -7.17 -10.95
N ILE A 352 -18.84 -6.55 -10.46
CA ILE A 352 -20.08 -6.38 -11.21
C ILE A 352 -20.61 -4.95 -11.09
N TYR A 353 -21.43 -4.55 -12.03
CA TYR A 353 -22.05 -3.22 -12.01
C TYR A 353 -23.56 -3.29 -12.27
N THR A 354 -24.27 -2.29 -11.74
CA THR A 354 -25.66 -2.08 -12.07
C THR A 354 -25.79 -1.20 -13.31
N GLU A 355 -26.77 -1.49 -14.15
CA GLU A 355 -27.12 -0.67 -15.32
C GLU A 355 -28.29 0.26 -14.98
N LYS A 356 -28.34 1.45 -15.60
CA LYS A 356 -29.46 2.37 -15.49
C LYS A 356 -30.37 2.22 -16.70
N TRP A 357 -31.68 2.23 -16.49
CA TRP A 357 -32.71 2.27 -17.52
C TRP A 357 -33.50 3.59 -17.44
N GLU A 358 -34.37 3.81 -18.41
CA GLU A 358 -35.31 4.93 -18.40
C GLU A 358 -36.05 4.98 -17.05
N GLY A 359 -36.06 6.15 -16.39
CA GLY A 359 -36.67 6.32 -15.06
C GLY A 359 -35.72 6.13 -13.87
N TRP A 360 -34.40 5.99 -14.05
CA TRP A 360 -33.42 5.85 -12.96
C TRP A 360 -33.51 4.54 -12.16
N GLU A 361 -34.13 3.51 -12.72
CA GLU A 361 -34.09 2.18 -12.12
C GLU A 361 -32.73 1.53 -12.35
N LEU A 362 -32.20 0.87 -11.30
CA LEU A 362 -30.97 0.09 -11.37
C LEU A 362 -31.31 -1.39 -11.52
N PHE A 363 -30.54 -2.12 -12.33
CA PHE A 363 -30.73 -3.55 -12.50
C PHE A 363 -29.42 -4.26 -12.95
N LEU A 364 -29.38 -5.59 -12.80
CA LEU A 364 -28.28 -6.43 -13.24
C LEU A 364 -28.70 -7.21 -14.50
N LYS A 365 -28.43 -6.68 -15.69
CA LYS A 365 -28.84 -7.32 -16.96
C LYS A 365 -27.81 -8.31 -17.47
N ARG A 366 -26.55 -7.92 -17.48
CA ARG A 366 -25.46 -8.70 -18.09
C ARG A 366 -24.79 -9.67 -17.12
N HIS A 367 -25.05 -9.55 -15.83
CA HIS A 367 -24.44 -10.35 -14.78
C HIS A 367 -25.46 -11.33 -14.20
N ASN A 368 -25.83 -12.37 -14.99
CA ASN A 368 -26.69 -13.44 -14.49
C ASN A 368 -25.86 -14.43 -13.64
N ILE A 369 -25.60 -14.05 -12.39
CA ILE A 369 -24.79 -14.86 -11.47
C ILE A 369 -25.74 -15.72 -10.64
N ALA A 370 -25.76 -17.01 -10.93
CA ALA A 370 -26.65 -18.00 -10.33
C ALA A 370 -26.15 -18.52 -8.96
N LEU A 371 -25.49 -17.69 -8.15
CA LEU A 371 -24.90 -18.16 -6.90
C LEU A 371 -25.64 -17.55 -5.70
N ARG A 372 -26.18 -18.41 -4.84
CA ARG A 372 -26.79 -18.01 -3.55
C ARG A 372 -25.70 -17.65 -2.52
N TRP A 373 -26.06 -16.79 -1.56
CA TRP A 373 -25.25 -16.50 -0.35
C TRP A 373 -23.92 -15.79 -0.57
N LYS A 374 -23.87 -14.82 -1.52
CA LYS A 374 -22.69 -13.99 -1.72
C LYS A 374 -22.60 -12.84 -0.72
N LYS A 375 -21.39 -12.60 -0.22
CA LYS A 375 -21.03 -11.39 0.51
C LYS A 375 -20.67 -10.31 -0.51
N VAL A 376 -21.37 -9.19 -0.50
CA VAL A 376 -21.20 -8.09 -1.47
C VAL A 376 -20.73 -6.84 -0.76
N VAL A 377 -19.69 -6.21 -1.32
CA VAL A 377 -19.32 -4.83 -0.99
C VAL A 377 -19.87 -3.92 -2.08
N LEU A 378 -20.61 -2.90 -1.66
CA LEU A 378 -21.07 -1.84 -2.55
C LEU A 378 -19.99 -0.76 -2.64
N ASN A 379 -19.73 -0.26 -3.85
CA ASN A 379 -18.76 0.79 -4.07
C ASN A 379 -19.34 1.96 -4.86
N GLU A 380 -19.07 3.18 -4.39
CA GLU A 380 -19.43 4.45 -5.00
C GLU A 380 -18.20 5.36 -5.06
N ASP A 381 -18.18 6.34 -5.93
CA ASP A 381 -17.15 7.38 -5.93
C ASP A 381 -17.42 8.43 -4.83
N VAL A 382 -18.63 8.97 -4.79
CA VAL A 382 -19.04 9.97 -3.80
C VAL A 382 -20.41 9.63 -3.23
N VAL A 383 -20.48 9.38 -1.95
CA VAL A 383 -21.77 9.20 -1.26
C VAL A 383 -22.31 10.57 -0.85
N THR A 384 -23.36 11.03 -1.55
CA THR A 384 -24.08 12.27 -1.27
C THR A 384 -25.52 12.02 -0.86
N LYS A 385 -26.19 11.07 -1.50
CA LYS A 385 -27.55 10.62 -1.17
C LYS A 385 -27.59 9.12 -1.02
N TRP A 386 -28.37 8.65 -0.09
CA TRP A 386 -28.56 7.23 0.17
C TRP A 386 -29.39 6.49 -0.90
N SER A 387 -30.01 7.24 -1.82
CA SER A 387 -30.96 6.67 -2.79
C SER A 387 -30.32 5.62 -3.72
N THR A 388 -29.10 5.85 -4.20
CA THR A 388 -28.38 4.88 -5.05
C THR A 388 -28.04 3.64 -4.24
N LEU A 389 -27.43 3.81 -3.07
CA LEU A 389 -27.06 2.71 -2.19
C LEU A 389 -28.27 1.86 -1.79
N ARG A 390 -29.39 2.49 -1.45
CA ARG A 390 -30.63 1.77 -1.10
C ARG A 390 -31.13 0.90 -2.25
N LYS A 391 -31.10 1.41 -3.48
CA LYS A 391 -31.47 0.63 -4.67
C LYS A 391 -30.50 -0.53 -4.90
N MET A 392 -29.20 -0.31 -4.69
CA MET A 392 -28.20 -1.37 -4.81
C MET A 392 -28.40 -2.45 -3.74
N ILE A 393 -28.69 -2.07 -2.49
CA ILE A 393 -29.01 -3.01 -1.41
C ILE A 393 -30.20 -3.88 -1.81
N GLN A 394 -31.30 -3.26 -2.27
CA GLN A 394 -32.49 -4.00 -2.73
C GLN A 394 -32.19 -5.01 -3.85
N ILE A 395 -31.30 -4.65 -4.80
CA ILE A 395 -30.86 -5.58 -5.84
C ILE A 395 -30.10 -6.76 -5.24
N VAL A 396 -29.17 -6.51 -4.31
CA VAL A 396 -28.38 -7.54 -3.64
C VAL A 396 -29.29 -8.50 -2.88
N GLU A 397 -30.21 -7.97 -2.09
CA GLU A 397 -31.16 -8.76 -1.29
C GLU A 397 -32.13 -9.56 -2.15
N SER A 398 -32.57 -9.00 -3.29
CA SER A 398 -33.42 -9.74 -4.24
C SER A 398 -32.76 -10.98 -4.83
N LYS A 399 -31.42 -11.08 -4.75
CA LYS A 399 -30.61 -12.22 -5.21
C LYS A 399 -30.25 -13.19 -4.08
N TRP A 400 -30.76 -12.98 -2.87
CA TRP A 400 -30.36 -13.71 -1.67
C TRP A 400 -28.88 -13.54 -1.32
N TRP A 401 -28.32 -12.40 -1.64
CA TRP A 401 -26.98 -11.99 -1.28
C TRP A 401 -27.02 -11.06 -0.06
N LYS A 402 -25.88 -10.90 0.60
CA LYS A 402 -25.75 -10.02 1.77
C LYS A 402 -24.78 -8.88 1.49
N VAL A 403 -25.20 -7.65 1.70
CA VAL A 403 -24.27 -6.52 1.74
C VAL A 403 -23.51 -6.55 3.06
N VAL A 404 -22.18 -6.61 2.99
CA VAL A 404 -21.28 -6.70 4.16
C VAL A 404 -20.52 -5.42 4.43
N GLY A 405 -20.46 -4.51 3.45
CA GLY A 405 -19.81 -3.23 3.60
C GLY A 405 -20.13 -2.31 2.43
N ILE A 406 -19.92 -1.03 2.64
CA ILE A 406 -20.03 0.04 1.65
C ILE A 406 -18.69 0.77 1.63
N THR A 407 -18.18 1.08 0.45
CA THR A 407 -16.93 1.83 0.28
C THR A 407 -17.14 3.00 -0.65
N CYS A 408 -16.40 4.10 -0.43
CA CYS A 408 -16.38 5.23 -1.36
C CYS A 408 -15.07 6.02 -1.25
N ILE A 409 -14.76 6.80 -2.29
CA ILE A 409 -13.65 7.74 -2.21
C ILE A 409 -14.03 8.86 -1.25
N ALA A 410 -15.19 9.44 -1.41
CA ALA A 410 -15.65 10.53 -0.55
C ALA A 410 -17.02 10.29 0.05
N ASN A 411 -17.11 10.51 1.36
CA ASN A 411 -18.33 10.40 2.13
C ASN A 411 -18.78 11.79 2.61
N ARG A 412 -19.77 12.34 1.95
CA ARG A 412 -20.31 13.67 2.26
C ARG A 412 -21.29 13.69 3.43
N HIS A 413 -21.66 12.53 3.97
CA HIS A 413 -22.52 12.44 5.16
C HIS A 413 -21.73 12.39 6.47
N GLY A 414 -20.44 12.05 6.41
CA GLY A 414 -19.60 11.86 7.59
C GLY A 414 -20.01 10.67 8.48
N LYS A 415 -21.00 9.85 8.08
CA LYS A 415 -21.43 8.67 8.84
C LYS A 415 -20.55 7.48 8.50
N ASP A 416 -20.28 6.63 9.46
CA ASP A 416 -19.51 5.40 9.36
C ASP A 416 -20.36 4.16 9.03
N SER A 417 -21.67 4.32 8.90
CA SER A 417 -22.60 3.25 8.59
C SER A 417 -23.85 3.74 7.89
N PHE A 418 -24.51 2.85 7.14
CA PHE A 418 -25.80 3.05 6.52
C PHE A 418 -26.69 1.81 6.70
N GLU A 419 -27.85 1.98 7.34
CA GLU A 419 -28.81 0.90 7.66
C GLU A 419 -28.14 -0.29 8.39
N GLY A 420 -27.16 0.00 9.28
CA GLY A 420 -26.39 -1.00 10.02
C GLY A 420 -25.25 -1.67 9.21
N ILE A 421 -25.02 -1.25 7.96
CA ILE A 421 -23.92 -1.72 7.13
C ILE A 421 -22.74 -0.77 7.28
N PRO A 422 -21.52 -1.25 7.60
CA PRO A 422 -20.32 -0.41 7.69
C PRO A 422 -20.06 0.37 6.40
N LEU A 423 -19.76 1.67 6.52
CA LEU A 423 -19.39 2.55 5.42
C LEU A 423 -17.98 3.10 5.64
N LEU A 424 -17.09 2.69 4.77
CA LEU A 424 -15.70 3.09 4.79
C LEU A 424 -15.44 4.07 3.66
N SER A 425 -14.83 5.20 3.99
CA SER A 425 -14.47 6.23 3.03
C SER A 425 -13.00 6.58 3.10
N TYR A 426 -12.41 6.85 1.96
CA TYR A 426 -11.04 7.36 1.92
C TYR A 426 -10.96 8.79 2.46
N TYR A 427 -11.98 9.60 2.18
CA TYR A 427 -12.02 11.00 2.56
C TYR A 427 -13.42 11.41 3.05
N ILE A 428 -13.44 12.14 4.13
CA ILE A 428 -14.64 12.82 4.63
C ILE A 428 -14.38 14.32 4.45
N PRO A 429 -15.10 15.01 3.53
CA PRO A 429 -14.95 16.44 3.38
C PRO A 429 -15.29 17.17 4.68
N PRO A 430 -14.61 18.29 4.96
CA PRO A 430 -15.03 19.14 6.08
C PRO A 430 -16.46 19.64 5.90
N GLU A 431 -17.01 20.24 6.94
CA GLU A 431 -18.39 20.77 6.92
C GLU A 431 -18.68 21.60 5.67
N PHE A 432 -19.76 21.29 5.00
CA PHE A 432 -20.27 21.98 3.83
C PHE A 432 -21.79 22.06 3.91
N GLU A 433 -22.33 23.08 3.28
CA GLU A 433 -23.78 23.28 3.23
C GLU A 433 -24.38 22.48 2.07
N LEU A 434 -25.49 21.82 2.31
CA LEU A 434 -26.25 21.03 1.35
C LEU A 434 -27.74 21.33 1.44
N PHE A 435 -28.32 21.79 0.34
CA PHE A 435 -29.72 22.22 0.31
C PHE A 435 -30.50 21.53 -0.79
N TYR A 436 -31.82 21.39 -0.58
CA TYR A 436 -32.75 21.23 -1.70
C TYR A 436 -32.86 22.54 -2.46
N ASP A 437 -33.14 22.50 -3.76
CA ASP A 437 -33.24 23.70 -4.61
C ASP A 437 -34.21 24.73 -4.09
N SER A 438 -35.34 24.28 -3.54
CA SER A 438 -36.35 25.13 -2.88
C SER A 438 -35.87 25.84 -1.61
N GLN A 439 -34.82 25.31 -0.97
CA GLN A 439 -34.24 25.81 0.29
C GLN A 439 -32.99 26.67 0.05
N THR A 440 -32.57 26.77 -1.20
CA THR A 440 -31.33 27.53 -1.55
C THR A 440 -31.56 29.01 -1.25
N PRO A 441 -30.65 29.68 -0.50
CA PRO A 441 -30.74 31.12 -0.23
C PRO A 441 -30.88 31.92 -1.53
N ARG A 442 -31.74 32.97 -1.52
CA ARG A 442 -32.01 33.81 -2.70
C ARG A 442 -30.73 34.37 -3.33
N GLU A 443 -29.74 34.70 -2.51
CA GLU A 443 -28.43 35.22 -2.91
C GLU A 443 -27.61 34.21 -3.67
N ALA A 444 -27.84 32.92 -3.47
CA ALA A 444 -27.13 31.80 -4.13
C ALA A 444 -27.78 31.43 -5.49
N ARG A 445 -28.97 31.90 -5.80
CA ARG A 445 -29.71 31.49 -7.00
C ARG A 445 -29.24 32.19 -8.28
N TRP A 446 -28.47 33.26 -8.19
CA TRP A 446 -28.21 34.15 -9.32
C TRP A 446 -26.75 34.13 -9.81
N ASN A 447 -25.85 33.51 -9.09
CA ASN A 447 -24.43 33.57 -9.40
C ASN A 447 -23.82 32.20 -9.36
N TYR A 448 -23.62 31.58 -10.52
CA TYR A 448 -22.78 30.40 -10.65
C TYR A 448 -21.31 30.90 -10.74
N PRO A 449 -20.39 30.34 -9.95
CA PRO A 449 -18.97 30.67 -10.11
C PRO A 449 -18.49 30.27 -11.50
N GLU A 450 -17.42 30.88 -11.93
CA GLU A 450 -16.59 30.37 -13.05
C GLU A 450 -15.92 29.05 -12.59
N LEU A 451 -16.74 28.04 -12.34
CA LEU A 451 -16.27 26.68 -12.36
C LEU A 451 -15.81 26.40 -13.80
N PRO A 452 -14.79 25.56 -14.02
CA PRO A 452 -14.46 25.10 -15.36
C PRO A 452 -15.75 24.75 -16.11
N GLU A 453 -15.91 25.12 -17.37
CA GLU A 453 -17.16 24.97 -18.15
C GLU A 453 -17.82 23.58 -18.03
N TRP A 454 -17.02 22.54 -17.82
CA TRP A 454 -17.47 21.18 -17.59
C TRP A 454 -18.03 20.90 -16.19
N SER A 455 -17.76 21.72 -15.20
CA SER A 455 -18.28 21.59 -13.82
C SER A 455 -19.60 22.36 -13.62
N LEU A 456 -19.89 23.27 -14.52
CA LEU A 456 -21.19 23.90 -14.61
C LEU A 456 -22.17 22.83 -15.12
N VAL A 457 -23.01 22.34 -14.23
CA VAL A 457 -24.23 21.66 -14.66
C VAL A 457 -25.08 22.72 -15.33
N SER A 458 -24.75 22.99 -16.60
CA SER A 458 -25.51 23.93 -17.41
C SER A 458 -26.96 23.46 -17.47
N GLU A 459 -27.88 24.39 -17.64
CA GLU A 459 -29.26 24.11 -18.02
C GLU A 459 -29.41 23.40 -19.38
N LYS A 460 -28.32 22.81 -19.92
CA LYS A 460 -28.35 21.98 -21.10
C LYS A 460 -29.24 20.77 -20.87
N PRO A 461 -30.15 20.48 -21.80
CA PRO A 461 -31.05 19.36 -21.69
C PRO A 461 -30.27 18.07 -21.52
N LYS A 462 -30.77 17.18 -20.68
CA LYS A 462 -30.16 15.90 -20.27
C LYS A 462 -29.68 14.99 -21.40
N ASN A 463 -30.01 15.28 -22.64
CA ASN A 463 -29.70 14.49 -23.83
C ASN A 463 -28.36 14.82 -24.49
N GLU A 464 -27.70 15.92 -24.17
CA GLU A 464 -26.41 16.30 -24.80
C GLU A 464 -25.17 15.83 -24.02
N LEU A 465 -25.33 15.30 -22.81
CA LEU A 465 -24.22 14.79 -22.00
C LEU A 465 -23.65 13.43 -22.46
N PHE A 466 -24.25 12.80 -23.46
CA PHE A 466 -23.87 11.46 -23.93
C PHE A 466 -23.14 11.40 -25.28
N ASN A 467 -22.81 12.55 -25.89
CA ASN A 467 -22.15 12.58 -27.20
C ASN A 467 -20.63 12.68 -27.17
N TRP A 468 -19.98 12.25 -26.09
CA TRP A 468 -18.52 12.09 -26.05
C TRP A 468 -18.18 10.61 -25.85
N VAL A 469 -18.12 9.89 -26.96
CA VAL A 469 -17.36 8.64 -27.11
C VAL A 469 -15.97 8.97 -27.57
#